data_f722ebdafedff7e85433272e244da8ba
#
_entry.id   f722ebdafedff7e85433272e244da8ba
#
_cell.length_a   1.000
_cell.length_b   1.000
_cell.length_c   1.000
_cell.angle_alpha   90.00
_cell.angle_beta   90.00
_cell.angle_gamma   90.00
#
_symmetry.space_group_name_H-M   'P 1'
#
loop_
_entity.id
_entity.type
_entity.pdbx_description
1 polymer ?
#
loop_
_entity_poly.entity_id
_entity_poly.type
_entity_poly.pdbx_seq_one_letter_code
_entity_poly.pdbx_strand_id
1 'polypeptide(L)' 'MIIAFAEAASGVPIYINPSFVVSLRPDPAEPERTTVVKLSDGETLRLRGGHDDVAGRLSRTTAAA' A
#
# COMPACT_ATOMS: atom_id res chain seq x y z
N MET A 1 11.71 6.49 5.98
CA MET A 1 10.35 6.92 6.37
C MET A 1 9.38 5.74 6.33
N ILE A 2 8.50 5.70 7.32
CA ILE A 2 7.56 4.58 7.46
C ILE A 2 6.14 5.13 7.44
N ILE A 3 5.26 4.48 6.69
CA ILE A 3 3.86 4.87 6.62
C ILE A 3 3.01 3.71 7.12
N ALA A 4 2.05 4.02 7.99
CA ALA A 4 1.15 3.01 8.53
C ALA A 4 -0.07 2.82 7.63
N PHE A 5 -0.39 1.56 7.39
CA PHE A 5 -1.62 1.16 6.70
C PHE A 5 -2.31 0.08 7.52
N ALA A 6 -3.55 -0.22 7.21
CA ALA A 6 -4.26 -1.32 7.84
C ALA A 6 -4.30 -2.51 6.88
N GLU A 7 -4.00 -3.69 7.41
CA GLU A 7 -4.09 -4.93 6.65
C GLU A 7 -5.56 -5.21 6.31
N ALA A 8 -5.84 -5.60 5.06
CA ALA A 8 -7.21 -5.67 4.57
C ALA A 8 -8.09 -6.63 5.35
N ALA A 9 -7.60 -7.82 5.66
CA ALA A 9 -8.41 -8.83 6.30
C ALA A 9 -8.61 -8.58 7.80
N SER A 10 -7.55 -8.20 8.50
CA SER A 10 -7.57 -8.13 9.96
C SER A 10 -7.66 -6.72 10.52
N GLY A 11 -7.29 -5.71 9.75
CA GLY A 11 -7.19 -4.34 10.24
C GLY A 11 -5.94 -4.08 11.07
N VAL A 12 -5.07 -5.06 11.19
CA VAL A 12 -3.81 -4.90 11.93
C VAL A 12 -2.93 -3.89 11.22
N PRO A 13 -2.30 -2.96 11.95
CA PRO A 13 -1.43 -1.98 11.31
C PRO A 13 -0.20 -2.64 10.67
N ILE A 14 0.10 -2.17 9.46
CA ILE A 14 1.29 -2.57 8.72
C ILE A 14 2.08 -1.31 8.44
N TYR A 15 3.38 -1.35 8.70
CA TYR A 15 4.27 -0.22 8.48
C TYR A 15 5.13 -0.49 7.26
N ILE A 16 5.04 0.39 6.27
CA ILE A 16 5.70 0.20 4.99
C ILE A 16 6.66 1.34 4.72
N ASN A 17 7.86 1.00 4.26
CA ASN A 17 8.78 1.99 3.74
C ASN A 17 8.51 2.13 2.24
N PRO A 18 8.09 3.31 1.77
CA PRO A 18 7.75 3.50 0.35
C PRO A 18 8.88 3.15 -0.61
N SER A 19 10.12 3.24 -0.15
CA SER A 19 11.27 2.90 -0.99
C SER A 19 11.29 1.44 -1.42
N PHE A 20 10.60 0.57 -0.70
CA PHE A 20 10.55 -0.85 -1.01
C PHE A 20 9.34 -1.26 -1.82
N VAL A 21 8.48 -0.32 -2.17
CA VAL A 21 7.29 -0.60 -2.98
C VAL A 21 7.69 -0.65 -4.45
N VAL A 22 7.41 -1.77 -5.09
CA VAL A 22 7.68 -1.97 -6.52
C VAL A 22 6.47 -1.55 -7.34
N SER A 23 5.29 -1.98 -6.92
CA SER A 23 4.06 -1.67 -7.63
C SER A 23 2.87 -1.76 -6.69
N LEU A 24 1.77 -1.13 -7.09
CA LEU A 24 0.50 -1.29 -6.42
C LEU A 24 -0.61 -1.34 -7.46
N ARG A 25 -1.69 -1.99 -7.12
CA ARG A 25 -2.84 -2.11 -8.01
C ARG A 25 -4.10 -2.35 -7.18
N PRO A 26 -5.29 -2.05 -7.75
CA PRO A 26 -6.53 -2.37 -7.05
C PRO A 26 -6.67 -3.87 -6.91
N ASP A 27 -7.22 -4.31 -5.77
CA ASP A 27 -7.52 -5.71 -5.54
C ASP A 27 -8.67 -6.11 -6.47
N PRO A 28 -8.53 -7.20 -7.26
CA PRO A 28 -9.60 -7.62 -8.15
C PRO A 28 -10.93 -7.90 -7.46
N ALA A 29 -10.90 -8.35 -6.21
CA ALA A 29 -12.11 -8.67 -5.45
C ALA A 29 -12.79 -7.41 -4.90
N GLU A 30 -12.00 -6.42 -4.46
CA GLU A 30 -12.53 -5.20 -3.85
C GLU A 30 -11.70 -3.99 -4.30
N PRO A 31 -11.78 -3.63 -5.59
CA PRO A 31 -10.89 -2.61 -6.14
C PRO A 31 -11.05 -1.22 -5.52
N GLU A 32 -12.22 -0.91 -4.97
CA GLU A 32 -12.45 0.40 -4.38
C GLU A 32 -12.07 0.49 -2.91
N ARG A 33 -11.85 -0.65 -2.28
CA ARG A 33 -11.59 -0.72 -0.83
C ARG A 33 -10.24 -1.28 -0.47
N THR A 34 -9.62 -2.02 -1.36
CA THR A 34 -8.41 -2.75 -1.07
C THR A 34 -7.40 -2.57 -2.18
N THR A 35 -6.16 -2.35 -1.78
CA THR A 35 -5.04 -2.20 -2.70
C THR A 35 -4.03 -3.31 -2.45
N VAL A 36 -3.54 -3.91 -3.52
CA VAL A 36 -2.47 -4.91 -3.46
C VAL A 36 -1.15 -4.20 -3.74
N VAL A 37 -0.22 -4.32 -2.80
CA VAL A 37 1.10 -3.70 -2.90
C VAL A 37 2.16 -4.78 -2.96
N LYS A 38 3.04 -4.68 -3.95
CA LYS A 38 4.17 -5.60 -4.09
C LYS A 38 5.44 -4.91 -3.63
N LEU A 39 6.19 -5.59 -2.76
CA LEU A 39 7.44 -5.08 -2.23
C LEU A 39 8.64 -5.66 -2.97
N SER A 40 9.78 -5.01 -2.82
CA SER A 40 11.00 -5.39 -3.54
C SER A 40 11.54 -6.77 -3.15
N ASP A 41 11.15 -7.30 -2.01
CA ASP A 41 11.54 -8.65 -1.59
C ASP A 41 10.62 -9.73 -2.16
N GLY A 42 9.62 -9.34 -2.98
CA GLY A 42 8.66 -10.25 -3.57
C GLY A 42 7.41 -10.45 -2.74
N GLU A 43 7.36 -9.88 -1.54
CA GLU A 43 6.18 -9.99 -0.69
C GLU A 43 5.03 -9.15 -1.24
N THR A 44 3.81 -9.68 -1.12
CA THR A 44 2.60 -9.00 -1.55
C THR A 44 1.72 -8.76 -0.33
N LEU A 45 1.25 -7.52 -0.20
CA LEU A 45 0.40 -7.11 0.91
C LEU A 45 -0.93 -6.59 0.40
N ARG A 46 -2.01 -6.87 1.13
CA ARG A 46 -3.33 -6.32 0.85
C ARG A 46 -3.64 -5.29 1.92
N LEU A 47 -3.82 -4.05 1.49
CA LEU A 47 -4.03 -2.91 2.38
C LEU A 47 -5.45 -2.37 2.23
N ARG A 48 -6.03 -1.91 3.33
CA ARG A 48 -7.31 -1.21 3.29
C ARG A 48 -7.13 0.15 2.66
N GLY A 49 -8.09 0.51 1.80
CA GLY A 49 -8.08 1.78 1.12
C GLY A 49 -8.02 1.61 -0.38
N GLY A 50 -8.61 2.55 -1.10
CA GLY A 50 -8.58 2.54 -2.56
C GLY A 50 -7.17 2.80 -3.07
N HIS A 51 -6.90 2.32 -4.28
CA HIS A 51 -5.56 2.46 -4.85
C HIS A 51 -5.15 3.93 -5.01
N ASP A 52 -6.10 4.82 -5.28
CA ASP A 52 -5.80 6.25 -5.37
C ASP A 52 -5.30 6.82 -4.06
N ASP A 53 -5.96 6.43 -2.96
CA ASP A 53 -5.58 6.89 -1.64
C ASP A 53 -4.22 6.35 -1.22
N VAL A 54 -4.02 5.05 -1.42
CA VAL A 54 -2.75 4.41 -1.07
C VAL A 54 -1.60 4.99 -1.91
N ALA A 55 -1.82 5.13 -3.22
CA ALA A 55 -0.83 5.71 -4.11
C ALA A 55 -0.49 7.14 -3.72
N GLY A 56 -1.52 7.93 -3.37
CA GLY A 56 -1.31 9.31 -2.95
C GLY A 56 -0.48 9.42 -1.69
N ARG A 57 -0.73 8.55 -0.72
CA ARG A 57 0.04 8.55 0.53
C ARG A 57 1.49 8.15 0.30
N LEU A 58 1.73 7.15 -0.52
CA LEU A 58 3.08 6.71 -0.85
C LEU A 58 3.82 7.73 -1.69
N SER A 59 3.13 8.34 -2.67
CA SER A 59 3.73 9.34 -3.55
C SER A 59 4.13 10.60 -2.82
N ARG A 60 3.30 11.05 -1.87
CA ARG A 60 3.63 12.25 -1.10
C ARG A 60 4.93 12.08 -0.34
N THR A 61 5.22 10.88 0.11
CA THR A 61 6.45 10.60 0.82
C THR A 61 7.66 10.68 -0.11
N THR A 62 7.54 10.12 -1.30
CA THR A 62 8.63 10.10 -2.28
C THR A 62 8.77 11.43 -3.01
N ALA A 63 7.67 12.15 -3.18
CA ALA A 63 7.67 13.42 -3.90
C ALA A 63 8.46 14.51 -3.18
N ALA A 64 8.75 14.32 -1.92
CA ALA A 64 9.58 15.27 -1.17
C ALA A 64 11.01 15.30 -1.66
N ALA A 65 11.41 14.32 -2.42
CA ALA A 65 12.78 14.23 -2.93
C ALA A 65 13.07 15.28 -4.01
#